data_448d365991398d48b7b853e4eee8d758
#
_entry.id   448d365991398d48b7b853e4eee8d758
#
_cell.length_a   1.000
_cell.length_b   1.000
_cell.length_c   1.000
_cell.angle_alpha   90.00
_cell.angle_beta   90.00
_cell.angle_gamma   90.00
#
_symmetry.space_group_name_H-M   'P 1'
#
loop_
_entity.id
_entity.type
_entity.pdbx_description
1 polymer ?
#
loop_
_entity_poly.entity_id
_entity_poly.type
_entity_poly.pdbx_seq_one_letter_code
_entity_poly.pdbx_strand_id
1 'polypeptide(L)'
;MAVRKIDAVVAGHLCIDVYPAFPPLGAPGESPSAVVNKILAPGKLVEVGPLTVATGGPVSNTGLALLKLGVKAVLMGKIGADAFGLVVKKLLAEMKAHRYLVVVEGESTSYTVVLAIPGVDRIFLHHPGANDTFCAADVDYEIVARAKLFHIGYPPLMKRMYGDGGTELAAILRRVHDMGTVTSMDMALPDPVSAAGRADWHRILEQSLPYVDVFLPSAEEMLYMADRARFDQLKQRAGSGDMLDLLTGADLAELSAKLLDWGCKVAAIKCGHRGIYVRTGEFASPFAKSAGGWSRRELWEPVFTVEHFVSAVGSGDSTIAGFLSAFLRGLPLEDCLKYATAAGAENVEAIDAVSGIQSWEETAARIKGGWAKATLASPGTGWTFDAAGQTWIGPHDRRSC
;
A
#
# COMPACT_ATOMS: atom_id res chain seq x y z
N MET A 1 -3.28 -30.22 10.64
CA MET A 1 -3.69 -28.81 10.51
C MET A 1 -5.00 -28.74 9.74
N ALA A 2 -6.03 -28.04 10.23
CA ALA A 2 -7.27 -27.84 9.48
C ALA A 2 -6.97 -27.10 8.18
N VAL A 3 -7.61 -27.49 7.06
CA VAL A 3 -7.44 -26.85 5.77
C VAL A 3 -7.94 -25.41 5.86
N ARG A 4 -7.06 -24.43 5.79
CA ARG A 4 -7.41 -23.00 5.76
C ARG A 4 -8.10 -22.70 4.43
N LYS A 5 -9.40 -22.37 4.48
CA LYS A 5 -10.25 -22.17 3.30
C LYS A 5 -10.23 -20.75 2.76
N ILE A 6 -9.70 -19.79 3.52
CA ILE A 6 -9.56 -18.37 3.19
C ILE A 6 -8.09 -18.14 2.88
N ASP A 7 -7.79 -17.47 1.77
CA ASP A 7 -6.41 -17.16 1.44
C ASP A 7 -5.92 -15.93 2.20
N ALA A 8 -6.71 -14.86 2.24
CA ALA A 8 -6.35 -13.63 2.94
C ALA A 8 -7.52 -12.99 3.68
N VAL A 9 -7.24 -12.36 4.81
CA VAL A 9 -8.08 -11.34 5.44
C VAL A 9 -7.39 -10.00 5.26
N VAL A 10 -8.11 -8.99 4.78
CA VAL A 10 -7.63 -7.62 4.66
C VAL A 10 -8.42 -6.75 5.61
N ALA A 11 -7.74 -6.16 6.59
CA ALA A 11 -8.36 -5.37 7.66
C ALA A 11 -7.77 -3.96 7.72
N GLY A 12 -8.48 -3.03 8.35
CA GLY A 12 -7.99 -1.68 8.59
C GLY A 12 -8.82 -0.58 7.98
N HIS A 13 -8.16 0.43 7.42
CA HIS A 13 -8.78 1.63 6.88
C HIS A 13 -9.66 1.34 5.65
N LEU A 14 -10.90 1.85 5.70
CA LEU A 14 -11.88 1.77 4.62
C LEU A 14 -12.61 3.12 4.52
N CYS A 15 -12.66 3.71 3.34
CA CYS A 15 -13.38 4.96 3.11
C CYS A 15 -14.16 4.94 1.79
N ILE A 16 -14.91 6.00 1.55
CA ILE A 16 -15.46 6.34 0.25
C ILE A 16 -14.69 7.51 -0.33
N ASP A 17 -14.25 7.39 -1.57
CA ASP A 17 -13.57 8.45 -2.29
C ASP A 17 -14.52 9.08 -3.30
N VAL A 18 -14.56 10.42 -3.29
CA VAL A 18 -15.48 11.24 -4.09
C VAL A 18 -14.65 12.13 -5.01
N TYR A 19 -14.83 11.97 -6.32
CA TYR A 19 -14.05 12.65 -7.36
C TYR A 19 -14.96 13.57 -8.18
N PRO A 20 -15.11 14.87 -7.81
CA PRO A 20 -15.75 15.85 -8.69
C PRO A 20 -14.89 16.01 -9.96
N ALA A 21 -15.48 15.91 -11.13
CA ALA A 21 -14.76 16.18 -12.38
C ALA A 21 -14.55 17.70 -12.53
N PHE A 22 -13.30 18.14 -12.68
CA PHE A 22 -12.99 19.54 -12.93
C PHE A 22 -12.77 19.77 -14.43
N PRO A 23 -13.43 20.82 -15.02
CA PRO A 23 -13.07 21.29 -16.34
C PRO A 23 -11.67 21.92 -16.30
N PRO A 24 -10.99 22.11 -17.45
CA PRO A 24 -9.77 22.90 -17.51
C PRO A 24 -10.03 24.32 -17.00
N LEU A 25 -9.43 24.69 -15.87
CA LEU A 25 -9.68 25.97 -15.18
C LEU A 25 -8.53 26.97 -15.29
N GLY A 26 -7.35 26.52 -15.69
CA GLY A 26 -6.14 27.30 -15.83
C GLY A 26 -5.93 27.83 -17.26
N ALA A 27 -5.39 29.05 -17.37
CA ALA A 27 -4.84 29.55 -18.62
C ALA A 27 -3.46 28.88 -18.89
N PRO A 28 -3.02 28.75 -20.14
CA PRO A 28 -1.67 28.29 -20.44
C PRO A 28 -0.60 29.08 -19.69
N GLY A 29 0.25 28.37 -18.91
CA GLY A 29 1.32 28.98 -18.11
C GLY A 29 0.90 29.51 -16.73
N GLU A 30 -0.33 29.33 -16.32
CA GLU A 30 -0.79 29.71 -14.98
C GLU A 30 -0.24 28.76 -13.91
N SER A 31 0.19 29.31 -12.75
CA SER A 31 0.74 28.50 -11.67
C SER A 31 -0.34 27.62 -11.02
N PRO A 32 0.02 26.40 -10.53
CA PRO A 32 -0.91 25.54 -9.81
C PRO A 32 -1.65 26.23 -8.65
N SER A 33 -0.93 27.05 -7.87
CA SER A 33 -1.52 27.82 -6.76
C SER A 33 -2.56 28.84 -7.21
N ALA A 34 -2.35 29.51 -8.36
CA ALA A 34 -3.32 30.44 -8.92
C ALA A 34 -4.61 29.71 -9.36
N VAL A 35 -4.48 28.51 -9.95
CA VAL A 35 -5.63 27.68 -10.33
C VAL A 35 -6.42 27.22 -9.10
N VAL A 36 -5.73 26.74 -8.06
CA VAL A 36 -6.36 26.35 -6.78
C VAL A 36 -7.12 27.50 -6.15
N ASN A 37 -6.53 28.70 -6.10
CA ASN A 37 -7.17 29.89 -5.54
C ASN A 37 -8.45 30.31 -6.30
N LYS A 38 -8.58 29.98 -7.57
CA LYS A 38 -9.83 30.20 -8.32
C LYS A 38 -10.97 29.30 -7.86
N ILE A 39 -10.64 28.10 -7.38
CA ILE A 39 -11.63 27.11 -6.91
C ILE A 39 -11.98 27.35 -5.45
N LEU A 40 -10.99 27.53 -4.60
CA LEU A 40 -11.14 27.66 -3.15
C LEU A 40 -11.37 29.11 -2.68
N ALA A 41 -11.89 29.97 -3.55
CA ALA A 41 -12.21 31.38 -3.19
C ALA A 41 -13.48 31.46 -2.31
N PRO A 42 -13.46 32.17 -1.16
CA PRO A 42 -14.63 32.32 -0.29
C PRO A 42 -15.84 32.88 -1.04
N GLY A 43 -17.02 32.27 -0.81
CA GLY A 43 -18.28 32.69 -1.40
C GLY A 43 -18.45 32.40 -2.89
N LYS A 44 -17.49 31.79 -3.54
CA LYS A 44 -17.58 31.45 -4.97
C LYS A 44 -18.32 30.13 -5.17
N LEU A 45 -19.30 30.12 -6.05
CA LEU A 45 -19.88 28.89 -6.61
C LEU A 45 -19.03 28.45 -7.80
N VAL A 46 -18.48 27.24 -7.74
CA VAL A 46 -17.70 26.64 -8.83
C VAL A 46 -18.50 25.50 -9.43
N GLU A 47 -18.81 25.62 -10.71
CA GLU A 47 -19.44 24.54 -11.46
C GLU A 47 -18.40 23.44 -11.75
N VAL A 48 -18.77 22.19 -11.43
CA VAL A 48 -17.98 20.99 -11.67
C VAL A 48 -18.78 20.00 -12.52
N GLY A 49 -18.11 19.02 -13.12
CA GLY A 49 -18.75 17.98 -13.89
C GLY A 49 -19.32 16.84 -13.02
N PRO A 50 -19.62 15.71 -13.63
CA PRO A 50 -20.17 14.53 -12.94
C PRO A 50 -19.27 14.05 -11.80
N LEU A 51 -19.92 13.57 -10.72
CA LEU A 51 -19.23 12.98 -9.57
C LEU A 51 -18.96 11.49 -9.82
N THR A 52 -17.69 11.09 -9.69
CA THR A 52 -17.33 9.68 -9.58
C THR A 52 -17.20 9.31 -8.10
N VAL A 53 -17.70 8.15 -7.73
CA VAL A 53 -17.65 7.64 -6.36
C VAL A 53 -17.04 6.24 -6.40
N ALA A 54 -16.02 6.01 -5.59
CA ALA A 54 -15.35 4.72 -5.44
C ALA A 54 -15.12 4.41 -3.96
N THR A 55 -14.86 3.16 -3.63
CA THR A 55 -14.33 2.81 -2.30
C THR A 55 -12.82 3.06 -2.28
N GLY A 56 -12.29 3.48 -1.13
CA GLY A 56 -10.88 3.77 -0.90
C GLY A 56 -10.33 3.09 0.35
N GLY A 57 -9.03 3.22 0.54
CA GLY A 57 -8.28 2.58 1.61
C GLY A 57 -7.90 1.13 1.32
N PRO A 58 -6.93 0.57 2.06
CA PRO A 58 -6.34 -0.75 1.77
C PRO A 58 -7.35 -1.88 1.87
N VAL A 59 -8.36 -1.79 2.75
CA VAL A 59 -9.41 -2.82 2.85
C VAL A 59 -10.11 -2.98 1.50
N SER A 60 -10.45 -1.88 0.85
CA SER A 60 -11.05 -1.89 -0.48
C SER A 60 -9.99 -2.11 -1.58
N ASN A 61 -8.98 -1.27 -1.65
CA ASN A 61 -8.05 -1.24 -2.77
C ASN A 61 -7.24 -2.55 -2.86
N THR A 62 -6.49 -2.89 -1.81
CA THR A 62 -5.74 -4.15 -1.75
C THR A 62 -6.68 -5.35 -1.75
N GLY A 63 -7.81 -5.29 -1.01
CA GLY A 63 -8.76 -6.39 -0.91
C GLY A 63 -9.44 -6.73 -2.24
N LEU A 64 -9.95 -5.74 -2.97
CA LEU A 64 -10.58 -5.95 -4.28
C LEU A 64 -9.55 -6.35 -5.35
N ALA A 65 -8.34 -5.78 -5.32
CA ALA A 65 -7.25 -6.19 -6.20
C ALA A 65 -6.89 -7.68 -5.98
N LEU A 66 -6.79 -8.13 -4.72
CA LEU A 66 -6.58 -9.55 -4.39
C LEU A 66 -7.71 -10.44 -4.95
N LEU A 67 -8.98 -10.02 -4.81
CA LEU A 67 -10.12 -10.75 -5.37
C LEU A 67 -10.04 -10.85 -6.90
N LYS A 68 -9.71 -9.75 -7.59
CA LYS A 68 -9.52 -9.74 -9.06
C LYS A 68 -8.36 -10.67 -9.48
N LEU A 69 -7.29 -10.71 -8.71
CA LEU A 69 -6.16 -11.64 -8.91
C LEU A 69 -6.48 -13.08 -8.47
N GLY A 70 -7.75 -13.40 -8.16
CA GLY A 70 -8.21 -14.76 -7.86
C GLY A 70 -7.88 -15.26 -6.45
N VAL A 71 -7.50 -14.39 -5.51
CA VAL A 71 -7.29 -14.73 -4.09
C VAL A 71 -8.63 -14.74 -3.37
N LYS A 72 -8.91 -15.76 -2.56
CA LYS A 72 -10.11 -15.83 -1.71
C LYS A 72 -9.93 -14.89 -0.50
N ALA A 73 -10.19 -13.60 -0.70
CA ALA A 73 -10.03 -12.58 0.31
C ALA A 73 -11.35 -12.28 1.06
N VAL A 74 -11.22 -11.97 2.35
CA VAL A 74 -12.27 -11.45 3.23
C VAL A 74 -11.85 -10.04 3.67
N LEU A 75 -12.77 -9.08 3.56
CA LEU A 75 -12.54 -7.68 3.87
C LEU A 75 -13.19 -7.34 5.22
N MET A 76 -12.41 -6.74 6.13
CA MET A 76 -12.83 -6.31 7.46
C MET A 76 -12.51 -4.83 7.65
N GLY A 77 -13.53 -4.00 7.65
CA GLY A 77 -13.43 -2.56 7.88
C GLY A 77 -14.60 -2.07 8.70
N LYS A 78 -14.55 -0.83 9.17
CA LYS A 78 -15.57 -0.21 9.98
C LYS A 78 -16.18 0.98 9.26
N ILE A 79 -17.51 1.04 9.24
CA ILE A 79 -18.28 2.10 8.59
C ILE A 79 -19.41 2.57 9.51
N GLY A 80 -19.87 3.79 9.32
CA GLY A 80 -21.07 4.30 9.98
C GLY A 80 -22.35 3.75 9.37
N ALA A 81 -23.44 3.81 10.14
CA ALA A 81 -24.79 3.52 9.68
C ALA A 81 -25.41 4.74 8.96
N ASP A 82 -24.68 5.32 8.01
CA ASP A 82 -25.04 6.53 7.27
C ASP A 82 -25.14 6.29 5.75
N ALA A 83 -25.46 7.36 5.00
CA ALA A 83 -25.60 7.29 3.55
C ALA A 83 -24.34 6.79 2.84
N PHE A 84 -23.15 7.22 3.29
CA PHE A 84 -21.87 6.76 2.73
C PHE A 84 -21.60 5.29 3.05
N GLY A 85 -21.94 4.83 4.25
CA GLY A 85 -21.86 3.42 4.62
C GLY A 85 -22.74 2.52 3.75
N LEU A 86 -23.93 2.98 3.38
CA LEU A 86 -24.79 2.28 2.43
C LEU A 86 -24.17 2.19 1.03
N VAL A 87 -23.54 3.26 0.56
CA VAL A 87 -22.83 3.28 -0.73
C VAL A 87 -21.62 2.33 -0.70
N VAL A 88 -20.78 2.38 0.35
CA VAL A 88 -19.65 1.44 0.53
C VAL A 88 -20.12 -0.01 0.49
N LYS A 89 -21.18 -0.35 1.25
CA LYS A 89 -21.75 -1.71 1.23
C LYS A 89 -22.24 -2.12 -0.16
N LYS A 90 -22.90 -1.22 -0.88
CA LYS A 90 -23.37 -1.48 -2.24
C LYS A 90 -22.24 -1.78 -3.20
N LEU A 91 -21.19 -0.93 -3.21
CA LEU A 91 -20.02 -1.10 -4.08
C LEU A 91 -19.27 -2.40 -3.78
N LEU A 92 -19.02 -2.72 -2.51
CA LEU A 92 -18.35 -3.97 -2.13
C LEU A 92 -19.23 -5.22 -2.35
N ALA A 93 -20.57 -5.07 -2.38
CA ALA A 93 -21.48 -6.17 -2.66
C ALA A 93 -21.36 -6.68 -4.10
N GLU A 94 -20.96 -5.86 -5.06
CA GLU A 94 -20.73 -6.23 -6.46
C GLU A 94 -19.69 -7.37 -6.57
N MET A 95 -18.67 -7.35 -5.67
CA MET A 95 -17.66 -8.41 -5.55
C MET A 95 -17.90 -9.35 -4.36
N LYS A 96 -19.10 -9.32 -3.74
CA LYS A 96 -19.48 -10.12 -2.55
C LYS A 96 -18.56 -9.91 -1.34
N ALA A 97 -17.93 -8.74 -1.24
CA ALA A 97 -16.90 -8.43 -0.26
C ALA A 97 -17.37 -7.66 0.99
N HIS A 98 -18.68 -7.36 1.11
CA HIS A 98 -19.28 -6.52 2.16
C HIS A 98 -19.66 -7.24 3.46
N ARG A 99 -19.54 -8.58 3.51
CA ARG A 99 -20.17 -9.41 4.56
C ARG A 99 -19.59 -9.18 5.97
N TYR A 100 -18.29 -8.87 6.07
CA TYR A 100 -17.57 -8.76 7.34
C TYR A 100 -17.24 -7.31 7.72
N LEU A 101 -18.00 -6.35 7.19
CA LEU A 101 -17.92 -4.96 7.60
C LEU A 101 -18.64 -4.76 8.94
N VAL A 102 -17.98 -4.04 9.85
CA VAL A 102 -18.61 -3.57 11.09
C VAL A 102 -19.38 -2.28 10.78
N VAL A 103 -20.67 -2.26 11.09
CA VAL A 103 -21.54 -1.09 10.91
C VAL A 103 -21.89 -0.54 12.29
N VAL A 104 -21.62 0.75 12.52
CA VAL A 104 -21.79 1.38 13.85
C VAL A 104 -22.77 2.54 13.75
N GLU A 105 -23.76 2.53 14.66
CA GLU A 105 -24.68 3.64 14.84
C GLU A 105 -23.98 4.83 15.54
N GLY A 106 -24.31 6.04 15.12
CA GLY A 106 -23.78 7.27 15.72
C GLY A 106 -22.36 7.67 15.29
N GLU A 107 -21.69 6.84 14.47
CA GLU A 107 -20.44 7.21 13.82
C GLU A 107 -20.65 7.48 12.33
N SER A 108 -19.85 8.36 11.74
CA SER A 108 -19.86 8.61 10.29
C SER A 108 -18.90 7.70 9.56
N THR A 109 -19.26 7.31 8.35
CA THR A 109 -18.35 6.61 7.43
C THR A 109 -17.22 7.55 7.01
N SER A 110 -16.00 7.03 6.98
CA SER A 110 -14.84 7.75 6.45
C SER A 110 -15.02 8.11 4.98
N TYR A 111 -14.58 9.33 4.60
CA TYR A 111 -14.60 9.76 3.21
C TYR A 111 -13.39 10.63 2.85
N THR A 112 -13.07 10.63 1.56
CA THR A 112 -12.10 11.55 0.97
C THR A 112 -12.71 12.28 -0.21
N VAL A 113 -12.69 13.61 -0.21
CA VAL A 113 -12.95 14.38 -1.43
C VAL A 113 -11.62 14.60 -2.13
N VAL A 114 -11.49 14.05 -3.33
CA VAL A 114 -10.28 14.13 -4.14
C VAL A 114 -10.44 15.22 -5.19
N LEU A 115 -9.74 16.34 -5.02
CA LEU A 115 -9.73 17.43 -5.98
C LEU A 115 -8.62 17.16 -7.02
N ALA A 116 -9.00 16.49 -8.11
CA ALA A 116 -8.12 16.18 -9.25
C ALA A 116 -8.23 17.30 -10.31
N ILE A 117 -7.61 18.45 -10.03
CA ILE A 117 -7.67 19.63 -10.88
C ILE A 117 -6.64 19.49 -12.00
N PRO A 118 -7.01 19.64 -13.30
CA PRO A 118 -6.06 19.55 -14.40
C PRO A 118 -4.86 20.51 -14.24
N GLY A 119 -3.63 19.96 -14.32
CA GLY A 119 -2.39 20.73 -14.15
C GLY A 119 -1.97 21.02 -12.71
N VAL A 120 -2.69 20.48 -11.74
CA VAL A 120 -2.37 20.57 -10.29
C VAL A 120 -2.26 19.16 -9.72
N ASP A 121 -1.32 18.92 -8.82
CA ASP A 121 -1.32 17.67 -8.07
C ASP A 121 -2.58 17.59 -7.18
N ARG A 122 -3.03 16.36 -6.94
CA ARG A 122 -4.28 16.09 -6.23
C ARG A 122 -4.27 16.63 -4.81
N ILE A 123 -5.40 17.18 -4.39
CA ILE A 123 -5.65 17.61 -3.02
C ILE A 123 -6.67 16.65 -2.41
N PHE A 124 -6.38 16.16 -1.20
CA PHE A 124 -7.23 15.23 -0.47
C PHE A 124 -7.83 15.92 0.76
N LEU A 125 -9.16 15.99 0.82
CA LEU A 125 -9.88 16.44 2.00
C LEU A 125 -10.45 15.19 2.67
N HIS A 126 -9.79 14.72 3.73
CA HIS A 126 -10.07 13.45 4.36
C HIS A 126 -10.76 13.59 5.72
N HIS A 127 -11.81 12.79 5.94
CA HIS A 127 -12.46 12.59 7.22
C HIS A 127 -12.30 11.14 7.67
N PRO A 128 -11.66 10.86 8.83
CA PRO A 128 -11.36 9.50 9.26
C PRO A 128 -12.62 8.70 9.67
N GLY A 129 -13.65 9.36 10.23
CA GLY A 129 -14.89 8.72 10.62
C GLY A 129 -14.70 7.49 11.52
N ALA A 130 -15.45 6.41 11.24
CA ALA A 130 -15.42 5.17 12.00
C ALA A 130 -14.05 4.45 12.00
N ASN A 131 -13.11 4.81 11.12
CA ASN A 131 -11.75 4.28 11.18
C ASN A 131 -11.02 4.70 12.46
N ASP A 132 -11.31 5.87 13.02
CA ASP A 132 -10.67 6.35 14.25
C ASP A 132 -11.00 5.47 15.49
N THR A 133 -12.11 4.75 15.42
CA THR A 133 -12.56 3.85 16.50
C THR A 133 -12.33 2.38 16.18
N PHE A 134 -11.80 2.04 14.98
CA PHE A 134 -11.44 0.66 14.63
C PHE A 134 -10.44 0.09 15.64
N CYS A 135 -10.73 -1.12 16.15
CA CYS A 135 -9.94 -1.74 17.21
C CYS A 135 -9.94 -3.28 17.11
N ALA A 136 -9.25 -3.93 18.02
CA ALA A 136 -9.15 -5.40 18.07
C ALA A 136 -10.52 -6.11 18.18
N ALA A 137 -11.53 -5.47 18.77
CA ALA A 137 -12.87 -6.05 18.86
C ALA A 137 -13.62 -6.06 17.51
N ASP A 138 -13.20 -5.23 16.54
CA ASP A 138 -13.78 -5.17 15.21
C ASP A 138 -13.20 -6.25 14.28
N VAL A 139 -12.17 -6.99 14.71
CA VAL A 139 -11.55 -8.08 13.94
C VAL A 139 -12.21 -9.42 14.31
N ASP A 140 -12.78 -10.10 13.32
CA ASP A 140 -13.31 -11.46 13.49
C ASP A 140 -12.16 -12.48 13.47
N TYR A 141 -11.66 -12.81 14.65
CA TYR A 141 -10.54 -13.74 14.82
C TYR A 141 -10.88 -15.19 14.47
N GLU A 142 -12.16 -15.58 14.46
CA GLU A 142 -12.57 -16.92 14.02
C GLU A 142 -12.37 -17.06 12.51
N ILE A 143 -12.62 -16.00 11.77
CA ILE A 143 -12.35 -15.92 10.34
C ILE A 143 -10.84 -15.84 10.07
N VAL A 144 -10.11 -15.02 10.86
CA VAL A 144 -8.64 -14.90 10.75
C VAL A 144 -7.95 -16.26 10.99
N ALA A 145 -8.40 -17.05 11.98
CA ALA A 145 -7.86 -18.40 12.25
C ALA A 145 -7.98 -19.35 11.06
N ARG A 146 -8.93 -19.10 10.16
CA ARG A 146 -9.18 -19.89 8.95
C ARG A 146 -8.48 -19.34 7.70
N ALA A 147 -7.81 -18.21 7.82
CA ALA A 147 -7.08 -17.56 6.74
C ALA A 147 -5.59 -17.96 6.75
N LYS A 148 -4.96 -17.97 5.58
CA LYS A 148 -3.52 -18.19 5.44
C LYS A 148 -2.73 -16.93 5.82
N LEU A 149 -3.28 -15.74 5.48
CA LEU A 149 -2.65 -14.44 5.64
C LEU A 149 -3.66 -13.43 6.21
N PHE A 150 -3.17 -12.55 7.08
CA PHE A 150 -3.86 -11.35 7.56
C PHE A 150 -3.04 -10.12 7.16
N HIS A 151 -3.66 -9.20 6.45
CA HIS A 151 -3.09 -7.92 6.08
C HIS A 151 -3.82 -6.80 6.79
N ILE A 152 -3.09 -5.89 7.44
CA ILE A 152 -3.64 -4.66 8.02
C ILE A 152 -3.02 -3.45 7.32
N GLY A 153 -3.87 -2.52 6.86
CA GLY A 153 -3.41 -1.38 6.10
C GLY A 153 -3.78 -0.03 6.71
N TYR A 154 -2.89 0.93 6.50
CA TYR A 154 -2.99 2.36 6.85
C TYR A 154 -3.19 2.65 8.34
N PRO A 155 -2.40 2.07 9.27
CA PRO A 155 -2.44 2.43 10.67
C PRO A 155 -2.42 3.93 10.95
N PRO A 156 -1.67 4.78 10.18
CA PRO A 156 -1.65 6.23 10.41
C PRO A 156 -2.98 6.95 10.20
N LEU A 157 -3.92 6.34 9.49
CA LEU A 157 -5.25 6.90 9.25
C LEU A 157 -6.33 6.34 10.19
N MET A 158 -5.91 5.68 11.29
CA MET A 158 -6.77 5.07 12.29
C MET A 158 -6.28 5.43 13.69
N LYS A 159 -6.96 6.36 14.36
CA LYS A 159 -6.50 6.97 15.63
C LYS A 159 -6.09 5.94 16.70
N ARG A 160 -6.81 4.84 16.83
CA ARG A 160 -6.47 3.79 17.81
C ARG A 160 -5.18 3.06 17.48
N MET A 161 -4.78 3.00 16.22
CA MET A 161 -3.57 2.27 15.79
C MET A 161 -2.28 3.00 16.13
N TYR A 162 -2.33 4.35 16.24
CA TYR A 162 -1.16 5.15 16.65
C TYR A 162 -1.32 5.80 18.03
N GLY A 163 -2.53 5.77 18.60
CA GLY A 163 -2.77 6.20 19.99
C GLY A 163 -2.06 5.28 20.98
N ASP A 164 -1.79 5.79 22.17
CA ASP A 164 -1.15 5.06 23.28
C ASP A 164 0.13 4.32 22.87
N GLY A 165 0.93 4.94 21.98
CA GLY A 165 2.17 4.37 21.47
C GLY A 165 2.00 3.13 20.59
N GLY A 166 0.83 2.94 19.94
CA GLY A 166 0.59 1.82 19.03
C GLY A 166 0.19 0.50 19.71
N THR A 167 -0.20 0.55 20.99
CA THR A 167 -0.54 -0.65 21.78
C THR A 167 -1.65 -1.48 21.12
N GLU A 168 -2.68 -0.83 20.54
CA GLU A 168 -3.78 -1.51 19.87
C GLU A 168 -3.30 -2.25 18.61
N LEU A 169 -2.50 -1.60 17.77
CA LEU A 169 -1.91 -2.19 16.56
C LEU A 169 -1.06 -3.42 16.92
N ALA A 170 -0.17 -3.26 17.90
CA ALA A 170 0.69 -4.36 18.36
C ALA A 170 -0.13 -5.52 18.95
N ALA A 171 -1.23 -5.24 19.67
CA ALA A 171 -2.11 -6.26 20.22
C ALA A 171 -2.83 -7.07 19.12
N ILE A 172 -3.36 -6.39 18.09
CA ILE A 172 -3.98 -7.06 16.91
C ILE A 172 -2.96 -7.98 16.25
N LEU A 173 -1.80 -7.43 15.87
CA LEU A 173 -0.76 -8.17 15.14
C LEU A 173 -0.24 -9.36 15.94
N ARG A 174 0.06 -9.17 17.23
CA ARG A 174 0.50 -10.26 18.13
C ARG A 174 -0.54 -11.37 18.20
N ARG A 175 -1.81 -11.02 18.42
CA ARG A 175 -2.88 -12.02 18.50
C ARG A 175 -3.00 -12.85 17.23
N VAL A 176 -2.91 -12.22 16.06
CA VAL A 176 -2.94 -12.90 14.76
C VAL A 176 -1.71 -13.79 14.56
N HIS A 177 -0.52 -13.27 14.89
CA HIS A 177 0.74 -14.01 14.82
C HIS A 177 0.71 -15.26 15.72
N ASP A 178 0.22 -15.12 16.96
CA ASP A 178 0.12 -16.24 17.92
C ASP A 178 -0.85 -17.33 17.46
N MET A 179 -1.81 -17.00 16.57
CA MET A 179 -2.69 -17.96 15.92
C MET A 179 -2.00 -18.72 14.76
N GLY A 180 -0.75 -18.39 14.44
CA GLY A 180 0.02 -18.96 13.34
C GLY A 180 -0.50 -18.55 11.96
N THR A 181 -1.22 -17.43 11.86
CA THR A 181 -1.60 -16.81 10.58
C THR A 181 -0.48 -15.87 10.17
N VAL A 182 -0.03 -15.97 8.91
CA VAL A 182 0.99 -15.05 8.38
C VAL A 182 0.46 -13.63 8.44
N THR A 183 1.29 -12.71 8.89
CA THR A 183 0.93 -11.30 9.05
C THR A 183 1.61 -10.44 7.99
N SER A 184 0.87 -9.49 7.44
CA SER A 184 1.44 -8.43 6.62
C SER A 184 0.85 -7.07 6.99
N MET A 185 1.64 -6.03 6.77
CA MET A 185 1.25 -4.66 7.08
C MET A 185 1.78 -3.71 6.01
N ASP A 186 1.01 -2.68 5.70
CA ASP A 186 1.48 -1.50 4.98
C ASP A 186 1.21 -0.23 5.79
N MET A 187 1.63 0.91 5.25
CA MET A 187 1.51 2.21 5.92
C MET A 187 0.81 3.22 5.00
N ALA A 188 0.59 4.41 5.51
CA ALA A 188 0.24 5.60 4.76
C ALA A 188 1.06 6.77 5.29
N LEU A 189 1.44 7.72 4.44
CA LEU A 189 2.14 8.91 4.88
C LEU A 189 1.16 9.82 5.64
N PRO A 190 1.37 10.07 6.95
CA PRO A 190 0.48 10.95 7.69
C PRO A 190 0.75 12.42 7.36
N ASP A 191 -0.28 13.25 7.46
CA ASP A 191 -0.09 14.71 7.43
C ASP A 191 0.81 15.15 8.61
N PRO A 192 1.95 15.81 8.35
CA PRO A 192 2.91 16.23 9.37
C PRO A 192 2.32 17.07 10.50
N VAL A 193 1.25 17.84 10.24
CA VAL A 193 0.61 18.70 11.26
C VAL A 193 -0.50 17.98 12.03
N SER A 194 -0.87 16.76 11.63
CA SER A 194 -1.87 15.94 12.30
C SER A 194 -1.34 15.29 13.58
N ALA A 195 -2.24 14.71 14.38
CA ALA A 195 -1.85 13.88 15.51
C ALA A 195 -1.04 12.63 15.07
N ALA A 196 -1.43 12.01 13.95
CA ALA A 196 -0.70 10.89 13.37
C ALA A 196 0.71 11.30 12.90
N GLY A 197 0.86 12.50 12.31
CA GLY A 197 2.17 13.01 11.88
C GLY A 197 3.13 13.31 13.05
N ARG A 198 2.59 13.57 14.24
CA ARG A 198 3.38 13.81 15.47
C ARG A 198 3.52 12.59 16.36
N ALA A 199 2.95 11.45 15.98
CA ALA A 199 3.08 10.22 16.75
C ALA A 199 4.52 9.69 16.73
N ASP A 200 4.91 8.99 17.79
CA ASP A 200 6.21 8.32 17.88
C ASP A 200 6.21 7.02 17.06
N TRP A 201 6.32 7.17 15.74
CA TRP A 201 6.32 6.05 14.81
C TRP A 201 7.48 5.09 15.01
N HIS A 202 8.63 5.57 15.48
CA HIS A 202 9.76 4.71 15.81
C HIS A 202 9.35 3.67 16.86
N ARG A 203 8.78 4.14 17.98
CA ARG A 203 8.28 3.27 19.05
C ARG A 203 7.14 2.37 18.59
N ILE A 204 6.20 2.89 17.80
CA ILE A 204 5.06 2.13 17.27
C ILE A 204 5.54 0.97 16.39
N LEU A 205 6.48 1.23 15.50
CA LEU A 205 7.03 0.21 14.60
C LEU A 205 7.88 -0.82 15.36
N GLU A 206 8.72 -0.38 16.29
CA GLU A 206 9.52 -1.28 17.15
C GLU A 206 8.64 -2.25 17.95
N GLN A 207 7.46 -1.82 18.41
CA GLN A 207 6.52 -2.68 19.15
C GLN A 207 5.69 -3.60 18.24
N SER A 208 5.45 -3.20 16.99
CA SER A 208 4.53 -3.90 16.07
C SER A 208 5.25 -4.86 15.13
N LEU A 209 6.44 -4.50 14.62
CA LEU A 209 7.17 -5.27 13.62
C LEU A 209 7.63 -6.67 14.07
N PRO A 210 7.87 -6.97 15.37
CA PRO A 210 8.14 -8.34 15.79
C PRO A 210 7.02 -9.34 15.44
N TYR A 211 5.81 -8.86 15.19
CA TYR A 211 4.63 -9.65 14.84
C TYR A 211 4.24 -9.53 13.36
N VAL A 212 5.12 -8.96 12.51
CA VAL A 212 4.88 -8.77 11.08
C VAL A 212 5.85 -9.62 10.27
N ASP A 213 5.31 -10.57 9.51
CA ASP A 213 6.14 -11.39 8.61
C ASP A 213 6.53 -10.62 7.34
N VAL A 214 5.57 -9.91 6.72
CA VAL A 214 5.80 -9.16 5.47
C VAL A 214 5.35 -7.71 5.66
N PHE A 215 6.31 -6.79 5.61
CA PHE A 215 6.07 -5.35 5.73
C PHE A 215 6.26 -4.67 4.38
N LEU A 216 5.22 -3.98 3.88
CA LEU A 216 5.14 -3.45 2.51
C LEU A 216 4.92 -1.92 2.46
N PRO A 217 5.71 -1.11 3.18
CA PRO A 217 5.58 0.34 3.16
C PRO A 217 6.13 0.97 1.87
N SER A 218 5.91 2.28 1.69
CA SER A 218 6.68 3.09 0.74
C SER A 218 7.97 3.63 1.35
N ALA A 219 8.92 4.00 0.50
CA ALA A 219 10.17 4.62 0.94
C ALA A 219 9.93 5.96 1.64
N GLU A 220 8.98 6.76 1.15
CA GLU A 220 8.61 8.04 1.77
C GLU A 220 8.03 7.86 3.17
N GLU A 221 7.13 6.89 3.35
CA GLU A 221 6.55 6.55 4.65
C GLU A 221 7.62 6.14 5.64
N MET A 222 8.53 5.26 5.24
CA MET A 222 9.58 4.77 6.13
C MET A 222 10.63 5.81 6.46
N LEU A 223 11.05 6.61 5.49
CA LEU A 223 11.93 7.73 5.78
C LEU A 223 11.29 8.71 6.76
N TYR A 224 10.01 9.04 6.55
CA TYR A 224 9.26 9.92 7.46
C TYR A 224 9.19 9.37 8.89
N MET A 225 8.94 8.07 9.04
CA MET A 225 8.65 7.43 10.33
C MET A 225 9.90 6.92 11.04
N ALA A 226 10.89 6.42 10.30
CA ALA A 226 12.06 5.75 10.85
C ALA A 226 13.35 6.57 10.73
N ASP A 227 13.40 7.55 9.80
CA ASP A 227 14.54 8.44 9.60
C ASP A 227 14.09 9.82 9.10
N ARG A 228 13.47 10.58 9.98
CA ARG A 228 12.93 11.91 9.67
C ARG A 228 13.99 12.89 9.18
N ALA A 229 15.20 12.83 9.71
CA ALA A 229 16.28 13.71 9.30
C ALA A 229 16.66 13.47 7.82
N ARG A 230 16.74 12.21 7.42
CA ARG A 230 17.01 11.84 6.03
C ARG A 230 15.83 12.21 5.10
N PHE A 231 14.60 12.00 5.55
CA PHE A 231 13.41 12.45 4.82
C PHE A 231 13.45 13.94 4.50
N ASP A 232 13.67 14.78 5.53
CA ASP A 232 13.71 16.24 5.38
C ASP A 232 14.86 16.69 4.48
N GLN A 233 16.03 16.05 4.59
CA GLN A 233 17.19 16.31 3.73
C GLN A 233 16.88 15.99 2.25
N LEU A 234 16.28 14.82 1.98
CA LEU A 234 15.95 14.42 0.60
C LEU A 234 14.86 15.32 0.01
N LYS A 235 13.83 15.67 0.79
CA LYS A 235 12.80 16.63 0.40
C LYS A 235 13.39 17.99 0.04
N GLN A 236 14.28 18.51 0.87
CA GLN A 236 14.94 19.79 0.61
C GLN A 236 15.80 19.74 -0.66
N ARG A 237 16.55 18.65 -0.87
CA ARG A 237 17.41 18.48 -2.06
C ARG A 237 16.59 18.30 -3.33
N ALA A 238 15.45 17.60 -3.25
CA ALA A 238 14.56 17.41 -4.39
C ALA A 238 13.88 18.70 -4.83
N GLY A 239 13.64 19.63 -3.90
CA GLY A 239 12.92 20.88 -4.20
C GLY A 239 11.54 20.61 -4.77
N SER A 240 11.33 20.94 -6.04
CA SER A 240 10.10 20.65 -6.79
C SER A 240 10.12 19.28 -7.50
N GLY A 241 11.23 18.57 -7.47
CA GLY A 241 11.38 17.22 -8.04
C GLY A 241 10.91 16.12 -7.10
N ASP A 242 10.99 14.88 -7.58
CA ASP A 242 10.65 13.71 -6.76
C ASP A 242 11.86 13.30 -5.89
N MET A 243 11.65 13.21 -4.58
CA MET A 243 12.69 12.75 -3.67
C MET A 243 13.11 11.30 -3.91
N LEU A 244 12.24 10.49 -4.51
CA LEU A 244 12.55 9.11 -4.86
C LEU A 244 13.69 8.99 -5.86
N ASP A 245 13.88 9.99 -6.74
CA ASP A 245 15.01 10.02 -7.69
C ASP A 245 16.38 10.14 -7.01
N LEU A 246 16.40 10.64 -5.80
CA LEU A 246 17.61 10.83 -5.00
C LEU A 246 17.97 9.63 -4.12
N LEU A 247 17.07 8.64 -3.99
CA LEU A 247 17.31 7.45 -3.20
C LEU A 247 18.39 6.56 -3.82
N THR A 248 19.29 6.09 -2.99
CA THR A 248 20.34 5.12 -3.37
C THR A 248 20.03 3.73 -2.80
N GLY A 249 20.71 2.72 -3.32
CA GLY A 249 20.66 1.38 -2.74
C GLY A 249 21.16 1.34 -1.29
N ALA A 250 22.11 2.23 -0.91
CA ALA A 250 22.59 2.35 0.46
C ALA A 250 21.51 2.89 1.41
N ASP A 251 20.75 3.91 1.00
CA ASP A 251 19.63 4.44 1.80
C ASP A 251 18.59 3.35 2.10
N LEU A 252 18.24 2.55 1.09
CA LEU A 252 17.26 1.47 1.26
C LEU A 252 17.81 0.29 2.07
N ALA A 253 19.11 -0.01 1.92
CA ALA A 253 19.77 -1.04 2.72
C ALA A 253 19.81 -0.67 4.21
N GLU A 254 20.13 0.57 4.54
CA GLU A 254 20.13 1.07 5.92
C GLU A 254 18.72 1.05 6.51
N LEU A 255 17.75 1.58 5.77
CA LEU A 255 16.34 1.61 6.18
C LEU A 255 15.79 0.20 6.41
N SER A 256 16.00 -0.71 5.47
CA SER A 256 15.54 -2.10 5.59
C SER A 256 16.23 -2.87 6.70
N ALA A 257 17.53 -2.61 6.97
CA ALA A 257 18.25 -3.19 8.10
C ALA A 257 17.55 -2.84 9.41
N LYS A 258 17.23 -1.57 9.62
CA LYS A 258 16.49 -1.09 10.79
C LYS A 258 15.13 -1.79 10.94
N LEU A 259 14.37 -1.95 9.85
CA LEU A 259 13.08 -2.64 9.88
C LEU A 259 13.21 -4.13 10.25
N LEU A 260 14.24 -4.80 9.72
CA LEU A 260 14.54 -6.20 10.07
C LEU A 260 15.00 -6.32 11.53
N ASP A 261 15.82 -5.39 12.02
CA ASP A 261 16.26 -5.34 13.41
C ASP A 261 15.08 -5.13 14.38
N TRP A 262 14.06 -4.36 13.95
CA TRP A 262 12.80 -4.23 14.70
C TRP A 262 11.90 -5.47 14.61
N GLY A 263 12.26 -6.47 13.83
CA GLY A 263 11.70 -7.82 13.91
C GLY A 263 10.87 -8.29 12.72
N CYS A 264 10.54 -7.45 11.71
CA CYS A 264 9.87 -7.97 10.51
C CYS A 264 10.79 -8.97 9.78
N LYS A 265 10.20 -9.88 9.00
CA LYS A 265 10.98 -10.92 8.31
C LYS A 265 11.29 -10.53 6.87
N VAL A 266 10.39 -9.80 6.25
CA VAL A 266 10.49 -9.30 4.87
C VAL A 266 10.16 -7.81 4.88
N ALA A 267 11.11 -6.96 4.53
CA ALA A 267 10.94 -5.53 4.31
C ALA A 267 10.88 -5.27 2.79
N ALA A 268 9.67 -5.10 2.25
CA ALA A 268 9.44 -4.84 0.83
C ALA A 268 9.00 -3.38 0.65
N ILE A 269 9.93 -2.52 0.26
CA ILE A 269 9.78 -1.06 0.23
C ILE A 269 9.39 -0.61 -1.18
N LYS A 270 8.21 -0.04 -1.33
CA LYS A 270 7.73 0.53 -2.58
C LYS A 270 8.48 1.83 -2.88
N CYS A 271 9.04 1.95 -4.07
CA CYS A 271 9.85 3.11 -4.51
C CYS A 271 9.20 3.86 -5.68
N GLY A 272 7.87 3.92 -5.75
CA GLY A 272 7.11 4.60 -6.80
C GLY A 272 7.50 4.14 -8.20
N HIS A 273 7.81 5.10 -9.09
CA HIS A 273 8.22 4.85 -10.47
C HIS A 273 9.56 4.09 -10.60
N ARG A 274 10.30 3.90 -9.51
CA ARG A 274 11.54 3.11 -9.47
C ARG A 274 11.32 1.65 -9.10
N GLY A 275 10.09 1.24 -8.81
CA GLY A 275 9.71 -0.13 -8.53
C GLY A 275 9.68 -0.50 -7.05
N ILE A 276 10.11 -1.68 -6.71
CA ILE A 276 10.07 -2.22 -5.36
C ILE A 276 11.42 -2.80 -4.95
N TYR A 277 11.94 -2.35 -3.82
CA TYR A 277 13.11 -2.90 -3.16
C TYR A 277 12.67 -3.90 -2.09
N VAL A 278 13.41 -5.00 -1.92
CA VAL A 278 13.15 -5.95 -0.84
C VAL A 278 14.44 -6.37 -0.16
N ARG A 279 14.40 -6.46 1.15
CA ARG A 279 15.40 -7.14 1.96
C ARG A 279 14.73 -8.09 2.93
N THR A 280 15.32 -9.29 3.09
CA THR A 280 14.77 -10.31 3.98
C THR A 280 15.81 -10.74 5.02
N GLY A 281 15.33 -10.99 6.23
CA GLY A 281 16.10 -11.66 7.27
C GLY A 281 16.11 -13.18 7.07
N GLU A 282 16.28 -13.92 8.15
CA GLU A 282 16.04 -15.36 8.15
C GLU A 282 14.55 -15.63 8.07
N PHE A 283 14.10 -16.04 6.89
CA PHE A 283 12.69 -16.29 6.62
C PHE A 283 12.48 -17.49 5.71
N ALA A 284 11.69 -18.43 6.16
CA ALA A 284 11.19 -19.52 5.34
C ALA A 284 9.73 -19.26 5.03
N SER A 285 9.42 -18.89 3.78
CA SER A 285 8.03 -18.66 3.40
C SER A 285 7.21 -19.93 3.64
N PRO A 286 6.12 -19.88 4.42
CA PRO A 286 5.31 -21.06 4.72
C PRO A 286 4.54 -21.58 3.49
N PHE A 287 4.50 -20.81 2.42
CA PHE A 287 3.83 -21.16 1.16
C PHE A 287 4.82 -21.61 0.06
N ALA A 288 6.12 -21.39 0.24
CA ALA A 288 7.12 -21.70 -0.77
C ALA A 288 7.15 -23.20 -1.08
N LYS A 289 7.17 -23.54 -2.37
CA LYS A 289 7.30 -24.91 -2.86
C LYS A 289 8.71 -25.48 -2.71
N SER A 290 9.71 -24.62 -2.53
CA SER A 290 11.11 -24.99 -2.29
C SER A 290 11.66 -24.26 -1.07
N ALA A 291 12.35 -24.99 -0.20
CA ALA A 291 13.01 -24.40 0.96
C ALA A 291 14.15 -23.45 0.53
N GLY A 292 14.34 -22.36 1.23
CA GLY A 292 15.56 -21.54 1.19
C GLY A 292 15.57 -20.38 0.19
N GLY A 293 14.53 -20.17 -0.62
CA GLY A 293 14.51 -19.07 -1.61
C GLY A 293 14.33 -17.65 -1.04
N TRP A 294 13.96 -17.52 0.25
CA TRP A 294 13.51 -16.28 0.85
C TRP A 294 14.47 -15.67 1.91
N SER A 295 15.36 -16.47 2.51
CA SER A 295 16.27 -15.98 3.56
C SER A 295 17.44 -15.21 2.99
N ARG A 296 17.80 -14.10 3.65
CA ARG A 296 18.95 -13.25 3.35
C ARG A 296 19.03 -12.83 1.90
N ARG A 297 17.96 -12.20 1.42
CA ARG A 297 17.84 -11.69 0.06
C ARG A 297 17.86 -10.17 0.06
N GLU A 298 18.43 -9.60 -1.01
CA GLU A 298 18.36 -8.17 -1.31
C GLU A 298 18.19 -7.97 -2.81
N LEU A 299 17.01 -7.46 -3.22
CA LEU A 299 16.64 -7.28 -4.61
C LEU A 299 15.99 -5.92 -4.81
N TRP A 300 16.14 -5.36 -6.02
CA TRP A 300 15.38 -4.20 -6.46
C TRP A 300 14.79 -4.46 -7.84
N GLU A 301 13.49 -4.57 -7.90
CA GLU A 301 12.72 -4.88 -9.08
C GLU A 301 12.23 -3.58 -9.73
N PRO A 302 12.63 -3.27 -10.98
CA PRO A 302 12.11 -2.11 -11.71
C PRO A 302 10.62 -2.25 -12.04
N VAL A 303 9.92 -1.12 -12.26
CA VAL A 303 8.54 -1.13 -12.75
C VAL A 303 8.46 -1.61 -14.20
N PHE A 304 7.31 -2.13 -14.61
CA PHE A 304 7.00 -2.30 -16.02
C PHE A 304 6.68 -0.96 -16.68
N THR A 305 6.98 -0.83 -17.96
CA THR A 305 6.67 0.38 -18.75
C THR A 305 5.16 0.48 -18.96
N VAL A 306 4.64 1.70 -18.86
CA VAL A 306 3.23 2.02 -19.05
C VAL A 306 3.09 2.91 -20.27
N GLU A 307 2.21 2.55 -21.21
CA GLU A 307 1.97 3.34 -22.42
C GLU A 307 1.08 4.55 -22.14
N HIS A 308 0.09 4.38 -21.26
CA HIS A 308 -0.90 5.40 -20.92
C HIS A 308 -1.01 5.56 -19.41
N PHE A 309 -0.22 6.48 -18.86
CA PHE A 309 -0.36 6.85 -17.46
C PHE A 309 -1.62 7.71 -17.25
N VAL A 310 -2.55 7.23 -16.42
CA VAL A 310 -3.81 7.92 -16.11
C VAL A 310 -3.80 8.44 -14.67
N SER A 311 -3.51 7.56 -13.70
CA SER A 311 -3.57 7.91 -12.27
C SER A 311 -2.67 7.00 -11.44
N ALA A 312 -2.02 7.53 -10.42
CA ALA A 312 -1.26 6.73 -9.44
C ALA A 312 -2.12 6.33 -8.21
N VAL A 313 -3.41 6.63 -8.19
CA VAL A 313 -4.30 6.26 -7.06
C VAL A 313 -4.36 4.74 -6.93
N GLY A 314 -4.09 4.21 -5.72
CA GLY A 314 -4.14 2.78 -5.44
C GLY A 314 -3.01 1.95 -6.04
N SER A 315 -2.02 2.54 -6.74
CA SER A 315 -0.91 1.78 -7.32
C SER A 315 -0.07 1.07 -6.25
N GLY A 316 0.10 1.69 -5.09
CA GLY A 316 0.74 1.06 -3.93
C GLY A 316 -0.03 -0.15 -3.42
N ASP A 317 -1.36 -0.02 -3.24
CA ASP A 317 -2.25 -1.11 -2.82
C ASP A 317 -2.26 -2.26 -3.83
N SER A 318 -2.26 -1.92 -5.12
CA SER A 318 -2.19 -2.88 -6.22
C SER A 318 -0.85 -3.62 -6.26
N THR A 319 0.26 -2.90 -6.01
CA THR A 319 1.60 -3.50 -5.84
C THR A 319 1.60 -4.51 -4.69
N ILE A 320 0.99 -4.16 -3.55
CA ILE A 320 0.83 -5.07 -2.41
C ILE A 320 -0.01 -6.30 -2.79
N ALA A 321 -1.13 -6.10 -3.47
CA ALA A 321 -2.00 -7.19 -3.90
C ALA A 321 -1.28 -8.15 -4.87
N GLY A 322 -0.51 -7.64 -5.82
CA GLY A 322 0.33 -8.43 -6.72
C GLY A 322 1.36 -9.27 -5.97
N PHE A 323 2.10 -8.64 -5.03
CA PHE A 323 3.06 -9.32 -4.17
C PHE A 323 2.40 -10.44 -3.35
N LEU A 324 1.35 -10.11 -2.60
CA LEU A 324 0.66 -11.08 -1.73
C LEU A 324 -0.02 -12.20 -2.51
N SER A 325 -0.54 -11.94 -3.71
CA SER A 325 -1.12 -12.95 -4.59
C SER A 325 -0.09 -13.99 -5.04
N ALA A 326 1.11 -13.54 -5.42
CA ALA A 326 2.22 -14.41 -5.80
C ALA A 326 2.78 -15.18 -4.58
N PHE A 327 2.93 -14.50 -3.45
CA PHE A 327 3.37 -15.07 -2.18
C PHE A 327 2.46 -16.21 -1.71
N LEU A 328 1.14 -16.00 -1.72
CA LEU A 328 0.14 -17.03 -1.34
C LEU A 328 0.13 -18.24 -2.27
N ARG A 329 0.56 -18.08 -3.53
CA ARG A 329 0.74 -19.17 -4.50
C ARG A 329 2.06 -19.92 -4.32
N GLY A 330 2.91 -19.47 -3.39
CA GLY A 330 4.20 -20.08 -3.08
C GLY A 330 5.26 -19.86 -4.16
N LEU A 331 5.19 -18.75 -4.88
CA LEU A 331 6.18 -18.39 -5.89
C LEU A 331 7.50 -17.92 -5.25
N PRO A 332 8.62 -17.98 -5.99
CA PRO A 332 9.89 -17.38 -5.58
C PRO A 332 9.75 -15.88 -5.31
N LEU A 333 10.65 -15.32 -4.50
CA LEU A 333 10.64 -13.90 -4.14
C LEU A 333 10.72 -12.99 -5.38
N GLU A 334 11.55 -13.35 -6.35
CA GLU A 334 11.71 -12.63 -7.61
C GLU A 334 10.38 -12.51 -8.39
N ASP A 335 9.62 -13.60 -8.43
CA ASP A 335 8.31 -13.58 -9.08
C ASP A 335 7.29 -12.77 -8.26
N CYS A 336 7.36 -12.80 -6.92
CA CYS A 336 6.51 -11.95 -6.09
C CYS A 336 6.75 -10.46 -6.37
N LEU A 337 8.01 -10.04 -6.54
CA LEU A 337 8.34 -8.66 -6.91
C LEU A 337 7.86 -8.31 -8.32
N LYS A 338 8.00 -9.24 -9.26
CA LYS A 338 7.55 -9.09 -10.64
C LYS A 338 6.04 -8.88 -10.73
N TYR A 339 5.25 -9.72 -10.03
CA TYR A 339 3.80 -9.55 -9.98
C TYR A 339 3.38 -8.30 -9.20
N ALA A 340 4.15 -7.88 -8.20
CA ALA A 340 3.93 -6.62 -7.50
C ALA A 340 4.03 -5.42 -8.44
N THR A 341 5.14 -5.32 -9.18
CA THR A 341 5.34 -4.21 -10.13
C THR A 341 4.40 -4.28 -11.32
N ALA A 342 4.00 -5.47 -11.77
CA ALA A 342 3.02 -5.65 -12.83
C ALA A 342 1.64 -5.13 -12.42
N ALA A 343 1.13 -5.53 -11.26
CA ALA A 343 -0.17 -5.06 -10.77
C ALA A 343 -0.17 -3.54 -10.53
N GLY A 344 0.93 -2.98 -10.01
CA GLY A 344 1.08 -1.52 -9.89
C GLY A 344 1.06 -0.82 -11.24
N ALA A 345 1.71 -1.37 -12.26
CA ALA A 345 1.74 -0.82 -13.61
C ALA A 345 0.38 -0.93 -14.32
N GLU A 346 -0.35 -2.03 -14.14
CA GLU A 346 -1.73 -2.16 -14.65
C GLU A 346 -2.68 -1.14 -14.02
N ASN A 347 -2.54 -0.90 -12.72
CA ASN A 347 -3.40 0.04 -12.02
C ASN A 347 -3.26 1.49 -12.51
N VAL A 348 -2.04 1.95 -12.82
CA VAL A 348 -1.84 3.35 -13.24
C VAL A 348 -2.37 3.65 -14.65
N GLU A 349 -2.78 2.63 -15.41
CA GLU A 349 -3.49 2.77 -16.69
C GLU A 349 -4.99 3.08 -16.51
N ALA A 350 -5.50 3.15 -15.26
CA ALA A 350 -6.89 3.45 -14.93
C ALA A 350 -7.03 4.66 -13.98
N ILE A 351 -8.25 5.21 -13.90
CA ILE A 351 -8.52 6.42 -13.12
C ILE A 351 -8.67 6.14 -11.61
N ASP A 352 -9.17 4.96 -11.24
CA ASP A 352 -9.43 4.56 -9.86
C ASP A 352 -8.41 3.52 -9.37
N ALA A 353 -8.53 3.13 -8.10
CA ALA A 353 -7.57 2.28 -7.42
C ALA A 353 -7.60 0.79 -7.83
N VAL A 354 -8.58 0.33 -8.60
CA VAL A 354 -8.83 -1.12 -8.79
C VAL A 354 -9.19 -1.50 -10.22
N SER A 355 -9.80 -0.60 -11.01
CA SER A 355 -10.35 -0.97 -12.32
C SER A 355 -9.28 -1.44 -13.31
N GLY A 356 -8.05 -0.93 -13.22
CA GLY A 356 -6.92 -1.32 -14.07
C GLY A 356 -6.39 -2.74 -13.83
N ILE A 357 -6.64 -3.31 -12.64
CA ILE A 357 -6.14 -4.65 -12.30
C ILE A 357 -6.80 -5.71 -13.17
N GLN A 358 -5.99 -6.53 -13.82
CA GLN A 358 -6.40 -7.66 -14.64
C GLN A 358 -6.54 -8.95 -13.81
N SER A 359 -7.02 -10.02 -14.42
CA SER A 359 -6.99 -11.34 -13.79
C SER A 359 -5.54 -11.85 -13.65
N TRP A 360 -5.31 -12.81 -12.75
CA TRP A 360 -4.01 -13.43 -12.59
C TRP A 360 -3.44 -13.98 -13.90
N GLU A 361 -4.29 -14.61 -14.70
CA GLU A 361 -3.95 -15.23 -15.98
C GLU A 361 -3.56 -14.19 -17.03
N GLU A 362 -4.27 -13.08 -17.10
CA GLU A 362 -3.98 -11.97 -18.01
C GLU A 362 -2.68 -11.26 -17.63
N THR A 363 -2.47 -10.94 -16.35
CA THR A 363 -1.21 -10.37 -15.84
C THR A 363 -0.03 -11.32 -16.14
N ALA A 364 -0.19 -12.62 -15.88
CA ALA A 364 0.83 -13.62 -16.17
C ALA A 364 1.14 -13.71 -17.68
N ALA A 365 0.11 -13.65 -18.51
CA ALA A 365 0.27 -13.65 -19.97
C ALA A 365 1.00 -12.40 -20.47
N ARG A 366 0.66 -11.21 -19.92
CA ARG A 366 1.33 -9.94 -20.26
C ARG A 366 2.81 -9.96 -19.89
N ILE A 367 3.16 -10.43 -18.69
CA ILE A 367 4.56 -10.62 -18.26
C ILE A 367 5.29 -11.59 -19.19
N LYS A 368 4.70 -12.75 -19.45
CA LYS A 368 5.29 -13.81 -20.30
C LYS A 368 5.41 -13.40 -21.77
N GLY A 369 4.57 -12.49 -22.22
CA GLY A 369 4.59 -11.89 -23.56
C GLY A 369 5.74 -10.92 -23.79
N GLY A 370 6.62 -10.68 -22.81
CA GLY A 370 7.77 -9.80 -22.93
C GLY A 370 7.46 -8.34 -22.61
N TRP A 371 6.57 -8.09 -21.65
CA TRP A 371 6.29 -6.73 -21.17
C TRP A 371 7.59 -6.07 -20.70
N ALA A 372 7.96 -4.94 -21.34
CA ALA A 372 9.22 -4.26 -21.07
C ALA A 372 9.21 -3.61 -19.68
N LYS A 373 10.38 -3.61 -19.03
CA LYS A 373 10.59 -2.87 -17.78
C LYS A 373 11.25 -1.51 -18.05
N ALA A 374 10.96 -0.55 -17.18
CA ALA A 374 11.66 0.72 -17.16
C ALA A 374 13.13 0.51 -16.79
N THR A 375 14.00 1.33 -17.39
CA THR A 375 15.43 1.31 -17.05
C THR A 375 15.63 1.91 -15.65
N LEU A 376 16.12 1.10 -14.72
CA LEU A 376 16.60 1.57 -13.43
C LEU A 376 18.14 1.65 -13.48
N ALA A 377 18.68 2.85 -13.27
CA ALA A 377 20.12 3.04 -13.15
C ALA A 377 20.67 2.21 -11.96
N SER A 378 21.96 1.87 -12.02
CA SER A 378 22.61 1.12 -10.94
C SER A 378 22.32 1.74 -9.58
N PRO A 379 21.81 0.97 -8.60
CA PRO A 379 21.51 1.48 -7.26
C PRO A 379 22.77 1.89 -6.45
N GLY A 380 23.95 1.51 -6.90
CA GLY A 380 25.21 1.83 -6.24
C GLY A 380 26.25 0.72 -6.30
N THR A 381 27.33 0.89 -5.53
CA THR A 381 28.44 -0.08 -5.46
C THR A 381 27.96 -1.43 -4.91
N GLY A 382 28.45 -2.52 -5.49
CA GLY A 382 28.14 -3.90 -5.06
C GLY A 382 26.82 -4.46 -5.62
N TRP A 383 26.04 -3.66 -6.38
CA TRP A 383 24.84 -4.14 -7.06
C TRP A 383 25.18 -4.80 -8.40
N THR A 384 24.54 -5.92 -8.68
CA THR A 384 24.68 -6.66 -9.94
C THR A 384 23.33 -6.79 -10.62
N PHE A 385 23.27 -6.48 -11.92
CA PHE A 385 22.04 -6.64 -12.70
C PHE A 385 21.91 -8.07 -13.24
N ASP A 386 20.85 -8.76 -12.84
CA ASP A 386 20.47 -10.04 -13.44
C ASP A 386 19.67 -9.79 -14.73
N ALA A 387 20.31 -9.95 -15.87
CA ALA A 387 19.68 -9.70 -17.16
C ALA A 387 18.54 -10.70 -17.47
N ALA A 388 18.59 -11.93 -16.95
CA ALA A 388 17.55 -12.94 -17.17
C ALA A 388 16.28 -12.62 -16.37
N GLY A 389 16.41 -12.21 -15.12
CA GLY A 389 15.31 -11.78 -14.25
C GLY A 389 14.92 -10.33 -14.47
N GLN A 390 15.77 -9.50 -15.10
CA GLN A 390 15.64 -8.05 -15.21
C GLN A 390 15.47 -7.37 -13.85
N THR A 391 16.24 -7.82 -12.85
CA THR A 391 16.21 -7.30 -11.49
C THR A 391 17.63 -7.02 -10.99
N TRP A 392 17.79 -6.09 -10.05
CA TRP A 392 19.04 -5.81 -9.39
C TRP A 392 19.19 -6.69 -8.16
N ILE A 393 20.38 -7.29 -7.99
CA ILE A 393 20.79 -8.08 -6.82
C ILE A 393 21.74 -7.23 -6.01
N GLY A 394 21.40 -7.02 -4.73
CA GLY A 394 22.14 -6.14 -3.83
C GLY A 394 23.34 -6.84 -3.15
N PRO A 395 24.23 -6.06 -2.53
CA PRO A 395 25.44 -6.56 -1.86
C PRO A 395 25.15 -7.45 -0.65
N HIS A 396 23.95 -7.34 -0.05
CA HIS A 396 23.53 -8.17 1.08
C HIS A 396 22.69 -9.40 0.66
N ASP A 397 22.56 -9.67 -0.64
CA ASP A 397 21.94 -10.91 -1.10
C ASP A 397 22.89 -12.08 -0.86
N ARG A 398 22.38 -13.18 -0.31
CA ARG A 398 23.18 -14.41 -0.06
C ARG A 398 23.86 -14.96 -1.31
N ARG A 399 23.38 -14.59 -2.52
CA ARG A 399 24.01 -14.99 -3.80
C ARG A 399 25.19 -14.10 -4.18
N SER A 400 25.37 -12.99 -3.47
CA SER A 400 26.51 -12.08 -3.65
C SER A 400 27.69 -12.43 -2.74
N CYS A 401 27.54 -13.42 -1.85
CA CYS A 401 28.54 -13.90 -0.91
C CYS A 401 29.30 -15.09 -1.46
#